data_5eb2247c069ad12edfaacf3bc1f8df51
#
_entry.id   5eb2247c069ad12edfaacf3bc1f8df51
#
_cell.length_a   1.000
_cell.length_b   1.000
_cell.length_c   1.000
_cell.angle_alpha   90.00
_cell.angle_beta   90.00
_cell.angle_gamma   90.00
#
_symmetry.space_group_name_H-M   'P 1'
#
loop_
_entity.id
_entity.type
_entity.pdbx_description
1 polymer ?
#
loop_
_entity_poly.entity_id
_entity_poly.type
_entity_poly.pdbx_seq_one_letter_code
_entity_poly.pdbx_strand_id
1 'polypeptide(L)'
;MKRYSFFILVFCLILVACSDGKLSSSRAKELIEDSLEAKSLYETAHFSLGEVRYRTQKDGDKIKQLKKLEEDDYISIEELKVKKKWLSNDSVWVVNIKCTDKALPFITELKENRAKVKTIEYILTEEIQIEQKNEKVATIIATLQKKETPFGFLSKKNNLQDYIQKKFKAKYQEKEWILTK
;
A
#
# COMPACT_ATOMS: atom_id res chain seq x y z
N MET A 1 -5.28 57.12 25.51
CA MET A 1 -5.56 55.69 25.32
C MET A 1 -4.88 55.04 24.06
N LYS A 2 -3.80 55.58 23.47
CA LYS A 2 -3.13 55.05 22.27
C LYS A 2 -1.78 54.33 22.53
N ARG A 3 -1.29 54.32 23.77
CA ARG A 3 0.04 53.74 24.10
C ARG A 3 0.01 52.25 24.47
N TYR A 4 -1.12 51.70 24.87
CA TYR A 4 -1.22 50.28 25.27
C TYR A 4 -1.43 49.31 24.10
N SER A 5 -1.96 49.83 22.97
CA SER A 5 -2.20 49.00 21.78
C SER A 5 -0.92 48.53 21.08
N PHE A 6 0.18 49.30 21.22
CA PHE A 6 1.46 48.96 20.62
C PHE A 6 2.20 47.85 21.39
N PHE A 7 2.03 47.80 22.72
CA PHE A 7 2.65 46.78 23.56
C PHE A 7 2.02 45.39 23.39
N ILE A 8 0.71 45.31 23.12
CA ILE A 8 0.00 44.06 22.88
C ILE A 8 0.41 43.45 21.53
N LEU A 9 0.66 44.30 20.52
CA LEU A 9 1.08 43.82 19.18
C LEU A 9 2.49 43.23 19.19
N VAL A 10 3.41 43.76 20.01
CA VAL A 10 4.78 43.28 20.13
C VAL A 10 4.84 41.98 20.94
N PHE A 11 3.93 41.77 21.90
CA PHE A 11 3.90 40.55 22.72
C PHE A 11 3.40 39.31 21.93
N CYS A 12 2.55 39.51 20.90
CA CYS A 12 2.10 38.39 20.03
C CYS A 12 3.16 37.87 19.07
N LEU A 13 4.25 38.61 18.82
CA LEU A 13 5.32 38.21 17.90
C LEU A 13 6.39 37.33 18.55
N ILE A 14 6.38 37.14 19.88
CA ILE A 14 7.40 36.36 20.59
C ILE A 14 7.00 34.88 20.76
N LEU A 15 5.80 34.48 20.34
CA LEU A 15 5.36 33.09 20.38
C LEU A 15 5.82 32.22 19.16
N VAL A 16 6.69 32.78 18.31
CA VAL A 16 7.34 31.97 17.25
C VAL A 16 8.46 31.16 17.85
N ALA A 17 8.03 30.05 18.45
CA ALA A 17 8.71 28.76 18.43
C ALA A 17 10.22 28.74 18.66
N CYS A 18 10.61 28.57 19.91
CA CYS A 18 11.71 27.64 20.16
C CYS A 18 11.25 26.23 19.71
N SER A 19 11.49 25.86 18.48
CA SER A 19 11.53 24.45 18.11
C SER A 19 12.84 23.92 18.68
N ASP A 20 12.77 23.24 19.82
CA ASP A 20 13.91 22.64 20.55
C ASP A 20 14.68 21.58 19.74
N GLY A 21 14.76 21.68 18.44
CA GLY A 21 15.39 20.66 17.58
C GLY A 21 14.78 19.26 17.71
N LYS A 22 13.71 19.12 18.53
CA LYS A 22 13.03 17.83 18.72
C LYS A 22 12.06 17.57 17.57
N LEU A 23 12.09 16.32 17.09
CA LEU A 23 11.13 15.85 16.09
C LEU A 23 9.76 15.67 16.75
N SER A 24 8.76 16.47 16.36
CA SER A 24 7.38 16.30 16.82
C SER A 24 6.68 15.13 16.12
N SER A 25 5.65 14.56 16.78
CA SER A 25 4.87 13.45 16.20
C SER A 25 4.15 13.87 14.91
N SER A 26 3.65 15.11 14.84
CA SER A 26 3.01 15.63 13.62
C SER A 26 4.00 15.73 12.45
N ARG A 27 5.22 16.24 12.69
CA ARG A 27 6.25 16.31 11.65
C ARG A 27 6.74 14.94 11.25
N ALA A 28 6.89 14.01 12.20
CA ALA A 28 7.25 12.64 11.91
C ALA A 28 6.21 11.93 11.02
N LYS A 29 4.92 12.16 11.29
CA LYS A 29 3.82 11.62 10.48
C LYS A 29 3.87 12.17 9.05
N GLU A 30 3.95 13.48 8.89
CA GLU A 30 4.07 14.16 7.60
C GLU A 30 5.25 13.61 6.76
N LEU A 31 6.44 13.48 7.36
CA LEU A 31 7.61 12.92 6.69
C LEU A 31 7.38 11.49 6.18
N ILE A 32 6.65 10.66 6.94
CA ILE A 32 6.35 9.29 6.53
C ILE A 32 5.29 9.29 5.44
N GLU A 33 4.23 10.12 5.55
CA GLU A 33 3.19 10.27 4.54
C GLU A 33 3.80 10.69 3.21
N ASP A 34 4.62 11.73 3.17
CA ASP A 34 5.35 12.20 1.98
C ASP A 34 6.21 11.05 1.38
N SER A 35 6.90 10.30 2.25
CA SER A 35 7.72 9.16 1.81
C SER A 35 6.89 8.03 1.21
N LEU A 36 5.71 7.75 1.76
CA LEU A 36 4.80 6.72 1.27
C LEU A 36 4.07 7.17 -0.01
N GLU A 37 3.75 8.46 -0.16
CA GLU A 37 3.23 9.03 -1.40
C GLU A 37 4.26 8.96 -2.53
N ALA A 38 5.51 9.35 -2.26
CA ALA A 38 6.59 9.28 -3.23
C ALA A 38 6.93 7.83 -3.61
N LYS A 39 6.83 6.90 -2.67
CA LYS A 39 7.13 5.48 -2.85
C LYS A 39 6.24 4.61 -1.98
N SER A 40 5.08 4.26 -2.50
CA SER A 40 4.13 3.37 -1.86
C SER A 40 4.77 2.03 -1.48
N LEU A 41 4.41 1.52 -0.30
CA LEU A 41 4.78 0.19 0.14
C LEU A 41 3.67 -0.79 -0.19
N TYR A 42 4.01 -1.88 -0.86
CA TYR A 42 3.06 -2.91 -1.25
C TYR A 42 3.72 -4.28 -1.41
N GLU A 43 2.94 -5.33 -1.29
CA GLU A 43 3.31 -6.68 -1.72
C GLU A 43 2.78 -6.94 -3.12
N THR A 44 3.45 -7.82 -3.86
CA THR A 44 3.04 -8.16 -5.22
C THR A 44 3.01 -9.66 -5.46
N ALA A 45 2.15 -10.07 -6.40
CA ALA A 45 2.13 -11.43 -6.94
C ALA A 45 1.99 -11.40 -8.46
N HIS A 46 2.25 -12.55 -9.08
CA HIS A 46 1.99 -12.73 -10.50
C HIS A 46 0.55 -13.17 -10.74
N PHE A 47 -0.10 -12.51 -11.68
CA PHE A 47 -1.44 -12.82 -12.16
C PHE A 47 -1.35 -13.23 -13.64
N SER A 48 -1.90 -14.40 -13.98
CA SER A 48 -1.86 -14.93 -15.35
C SER A 48 -2.89 -14.24 -16.22
N LEU A 49 -2.48 -13.88 -17.44
CA LEU A 49 -3.30 -13.28 -18.49
C LEU A 49 -3.28 -14.15 -19.76
N GLY A 50 -4.12 -13.79 -20.72
CA GLY A 50 -4.25 -14.55 -21.97
C GLY A 50 -4.95 -15.90 -21.75
N GLU A 51 -4.61 -16.90 -22.57
CA GLU A 51 -5.20 -18.24 -22.46
C GLU A 51 -4.69 -18.96 -21.21
N VAL A 52 -5.60 -19.24 -20.27
CA VAL A 52 -5.31 -19.96 -19.02
C VAL A 52 -6.27 -21.14 -18.87
N ARG A 53 -5.80 -22.19 -18.19
CA ARG A 53 -6.56 -23.44 -17.98
C ARG A 53 -6.69 -23.74 -16.51
N TYR A 54 -7.92 -23.90 -16.04
CA TYR A 54 -8.25 -24.23 -14.65
C TYR A 54 -8.99 -25.57 -14.58
N ARG A 55 -8.67 -26.37 -13.58
CA ARG A 55 -9.42 -27.59 -13.25
C ARG A 55 -10.53 -27.24 -12.28
N THR A 56 -11.80 -27.54 -12.65
CA THR A 56 -12.96 -27.09 -11.87
C THR A 56 -12.98 -27.61 -10.44
N GLN A 57 -12.51 -28.85 -10.20
CA GLN A 57 -12.43 -29.38 -8.84
C GLN A 57 -11.20 -28.86 -8.07
N LYS A 58 -10.02 -28.81 -8.72
CA LYS A 58 -8.78 -28.41 -8.04
C LYS A 58 -8.68 -26.93 -7.81
N ASP A 59 -9.11 -26.13 -8.79
CA ASP A 59 -8.91 -24.68 -8.83
C ASP A 59 -10.22 -23.91 -8.50
N GLY A 60 -11.20 -24.60 -7.86
CA GLY A 60 -12.54 -24.03 -7.60
C GLY A 60 -12.55 -22.71 -6.87
N ASP A 61 -11.71 -22.55 -5.82
CA ASP A 61 -11.60 -21.29 -5.08
C ASP A 61 -10.99 -20.18 -5.94
N LYS A 62 -10.00 -20.51 -6.75
CA LYS A 62 -9.39 -19.56 -7.69
C LYS A 62 -10.38 -19.11 -8.76
N ILE A 63 -11.18 -20.05 -9.28
CA ILE A 63 -12.25 -19.72 -10.24
C ILE A 63 -13.28 -18.78 -9.62
N LYS A 64 -13.69 -18.99 -8.35
CA LYS A 64 -14.58 -18.07 -7.63
C LYS A 64 -13.99 -16.67 -7.52
N GLN A 65 -12.71 -16.56 -7.17
CA GLN A 65 -12.03 -15.27 -7.09
C GLN A 65 -11.92 -14.57 -8.44
N LEU A 66 -11.66 -15.31 -9.52
CA LEU A 66 -11.65 -14.76 -10.87
C LEU A 66 -13.01 -14.23 -11.30
N LYS A 67 -14.09 -14.98 -11.02
CA LYS A 67 -15.45 -14.50 -11.30
C LYS A 67 -15.79 -13.25 -10.51
N LYS A 68 -15.36 -13.15 -9.24
CA LYS A 68 -15.53 -11.94 -8.45
C LYS A 68 -14.77 -10.76 -9.04
N LEU A 69 -13.52 -10.95 -9.51
CA LEU A 69 -12.77 -9.89 -10.19
C LEU A 69 -13.46 -9.42 -11.47
N GLU A 70 -14.12 -10.32 -12.19
CA GLU A 70 -14.89 -10.00 -13.39
C GLU A 70 -16.19 -9.25 -13.02
N GLU A 71 -16.97 -9.71 -12.04
CA GLU A 71 -18.16 -9.03 -11.51
C GLU A 71 -17.82 -7.61 -11.03
N ASP A 72 -16.65 -7.44 -10.40
CA ASP A 72 -16.15 -6.16 -9.92
C ASP A 72 -15.46 -5.33 -11.02
N ASP A 73 -15.46 -5.78 -12.29
CA ASP A 73 -14.88 -5.13 -13.47
C ASP A 73 -13.37 -4.85 -13.40
N TYR A 74 -12.59 -5.69 -12.69
CA TYR A 74 -11.13 -5.62 -12.71
C TYR A 74 -10.52 -6.43 -13.86
N ILE A 75 -11.21 -7.45 -14.34
CA ILE A 75 -10.80 -8.29 -15.47
C ILE A 75 -11.99 -8.58 -16.38
N SER A 76 -11.70 -8.95 -17.61
CA SER A 76 -12.67 -9.58 -18.50
C SER A 76 -12.25 -11.03 -18.76
N ILE A 77 -13.24 -11.92 -18.79
CA ILE A 77 -13.04 -13.35 -19.04
C ILE A 77 -13.82 -13.75 -20.27
N GLU A 78 -13.12 -14.22 -21.28
CA GLU A 78 -13.71 -14.83 -22.49
C GLU A 78 -13.61 -16.35 -22.35
N GLU A 79 -14.74 -17.03 -22.25
CA GLU A 79 -14.76 -18.50 -22.20
C GLU A 79 -14.46 -19.10 -23.56
N LEU A 80 -13.33 -19.79 -23.70
CA LEU A 80 -12.92 -20.42 -24.95
C LEU A 80 -13.47 -21.85 -25.08
N LYS A 81 -13.36 -22.67 -24.02
CA LYS A 81 -13.79 -24.08 -24.00
C LYS A 81 -14.00 -24.60 -22.59
N VAL A 82 -14.99 -25.51 -22.44
CA VAL A 82 -15.09 -26.39 -21.27
C VAL A 82 -14.90 -27.82 -21.76
N LYS A 83 -13.78 -28.46 -21.37
CA LYS A 83 -13.47 -29.83 -21.72
C LYS A 83 -13.80 -30.75 -20.54
N LYS A 84 -14.81 -31.64 -20.69
CA LYS A 84 -15.07 -32.71 -19.73
C LYS A 84 -14.04 -33.82 -19.91
N LYS A 85 -13.47 -34.30 -18.82
CA LYS A 85 -12.62 -35.50 -18.83
C LYS A 85 -13.50 -36.74 -18.84
N TRP A 86 -13.27 -37.65 -19.78
CA TRP A 86 -14.14 -38.81 -20.01
C TRP A 86 -14.21 -39.78 -18.83
N LEU A 87 -13.19 -39.83 -17.96
CA LEU A 87 -13.08 -40.77 -16.84
C LEU A 87 -13.15 -40.09 -15.45
N SER A 88 -13.49 -38.81 -15.36
CA SER A 88 -13.58 -38.12 -14.08
C SER A 88 -14.68 -37.04 -14.12
N ASN A 89 -15.27 -36.75 -12.97
CA ASN A 89 -16.20 -35.64 -12.81
C ASN A 89 -15.53 -34.25 -12.90
N ASP A 90 -14.23 -34.21 -13.23
CA ASP A 90 -13.47 -32.97 -13.36
C ASP A 90 -13.57 -32.44 -14.79
N SER A 91 -13.67 -31.13 -14.93
CA SER A 91 -13.62 -30.45 -16.22
C SER A 91 -12.49 -29.43 -16.24
N VAL A 92 -12.02 -29.12 -17.44
CA VAL A 92 -11.01 -28.08 -17.66
C VAL A 92 -11.71 -26.87 -18.27
N TRP A 93 -11.70 -25.78 -17.54
CA TRP A 93 -12.19 -24.48 -17.98
C TRP A 93 -11.02 -23.74 -18.65
N VAL A 94 -11.16 -23.43 -19.94
CA VAL A 94 -10.18 -22.70 -20.73
C VAL A 94 -10.73 -21.33 -21.02
N VAL A 95 -10.00 -20.31 -20.62
CA VAL A 95 -10.43 -18.90 -20.69
C VAL A 95 -9.32 -18.02 -21.20
N ASN A 96 -9.68 -16.91 -21.79
CA ASN A 96 -8.79 -15.81 -22.11
C ASN A 96 -9.08 -14.67 -21.14
N ILE A 97 -8.08 -14.26 -20.35
CA ILE A 97 -8.20 -13.25 -19.30
C ILE A 97 -7.46 -11.99 -19.71
N LYS A 98 -8.13 -10.83 -19.59
CA LYS A 98 -7.54 -9.51 -19.80
C LYS A 98 -7.83 -8.61 -18.59
N CYS A 99 -6.89 -7.72 -18.26
CA CYS A 99 -7.15 -6.65 -17.28
C CYS A 99 -7.96 -5.53 -17.93
N THR A 100 -8.86 -4.93 -17.16
CA THR A 100 -9.57 -3.71 -17.53
C THR A 100 -8.81 -2.47 -17.07
N ASP A 101 -9.26 -1.28 -17.44
CA ASP A 101 -8.68 -0.01 -16.99
C ASP A 101 -8.79 0.15 -15.47
N LYS A 102 -9.83 -0.40 -14.84
CA LYS A 102 -10.02 -0.39 -13.39
C LYS A 102 -8.93 -1.15 -12.62
N ALA A 103 -8.27 -2.11 -13.25
CA ALA A 103 -7.16 -2.85 -12.65
C ALA A 103 -5.83 -2.09 -12.71
N LEU A 104 -5.66 -1.09 -13.60
CA LEU A 104 -4.39 -0.40 -13.84
C LEU A 104 -3.72 0.16 -12.57
N PRO A 105 -4.42 0.76 -11.58
CA PRO A 105 -3.80 1.25 -10.35
C PRO A 105 -3.12 0.16 -9.51
N PHE A 106 -3.53 -1.10 -9.70
CA PHE A 106 -2.98 -2.25 -8.99
C PHE A 106 -1.89 -2.99 -9.77
N ILE A 107 -1.63 -2.63 -11.03
CA ILE A 107 -0.63 -3.27 -11.88
C ILE A 107 0.69 -2.52 -11.76
N THR A 108 1.77 -3.22 -11.41
CA THR A 108 3.13 -2.67 -11.35
C THR A 108 3.97 -3.02 -12.57
N GLU A 109 3.63 -4.10 -13.26
CA GLU A 109 4.28 -4.56 -14.50
C GLU A 109 3.26 -5.35 -15.32
N LEU A 110 3.16 -5.06 -16.61
CA LEU A 110 2.26 -5.75 -17.54
C LEU A 110 3.09 -6.41 -18.66
N LYS A 111 2.85 -7.70 -18.89
CA LYS A 111 3.40 -8.48 -19.99
C LYS A 111 2.25 -9.18 -20.71
N GLU A 112 2.49 -9.69 -21.91
CA GLU A 112 1.47 -10.31 -22.76
C GLU A 112 0.65 -11.40 -22.06
N ASN A 113 1.30 -12.27 -21.27
CA ASN A 113 0.65 -13.42 -20.62
C ASN A 113 0.61 -13.35 -19.10
N ARG A 114 1.04 -12.24 -18.50
CA ARG A 114 1.02 -12.03 -17.04
C ARG A 114 1.11 -10.56 -16.65
N ALA A 115 0.49 -10.24 -15.53
CA ALA A 115 0.68 -8.98 -14.82
C ALA A 115 1.36 -9.23 -13.48
N LYS A 116 2.15 -8.26 -13.00
CA LYS A 116 2.59 -8.19 -11.62
C LYS A 116 1.66 -7.23 -10.92
N VAL A 117 0.85 -7.74 -9.99
CA VAL A 117 -0.22 -6.99 -9.34
C VAL A 117 0.10 -6.78 -7.86
N LYS A 118 -0.34 -5.65 -7.32
CA LYS A 118 -0.32 -5.39 -5.89
C LYS A 118 -1.36 -6.29 -5.21
N THR A 119 -0.97 -6.98 -4.16
CA THR A 119 -1.86 -7.84 -3.36
C THR A 119 -2.21 -7.22 -2.04
N ILE A 120 -1.26 -6.50 -1.44
CA ILE A 120 -1.41 -5.77 -0.18
C ILE A 120 -0.79 -4.39 -0.35
N GLU A 121 -1.47 -3.36 0.12
CA GLU A 121 -0.94 -2.02 0.30
C GLU A 121 -0.80 -1.73 1.79
N TYR A 122 0.23 -0.95 2.16
CA TYR A 122 0.50 -0.57 3.53
C TYR A 122 0.12 0.88 3.76
N ILE A 123 -0.79 1.11 4.71
CA ILE A 123 -1.32 2.44 5.05
C ILE A 123 -0.80 2.83 6.43
N LEU A 124 -0.31 4.06 6.57
CA LEU A 124 0.11 4.60 7.86
C LEU A 124 -1.08 4.69 8.82
N THR A 125 -0.89 4.23 10.06
CA THR A 125 -1.84 4.42 11.15
C THR A 125 -1.46 5.66 11.98
N GLU A 126 -2.29 5.99 12.99
CA GLU A 126 -1.99 7.06 13.93
C GLU A 126 -0.83 6.71 14.91
N GLU A 127 -0.44 5.44 14.99
CA GLU A 127 0.57 4.96 15.93
C GLU A 127 1.98 5.22 15.39
N ILE A 128 2.63 6.25 15.95
CA ILE A 128 4.02 6.60 15.67
C ILE A 128 4.77 6.73 16.99
N GLN A 129 5.93 6.07 17.08
CA GLN A 129 6.87 6.21 18.17
C GLN A 129 8.15 6.88 17.67
N ILE A 130 8.70 7.81 18.44
CA ILE A 130 9.92 8.52 18.09
C ILE A 130 11.00 8.22 19.14
N GLU A 131 12.08 7.61 18.69
CA GLU A 131 13.29 7.40 19.47
C GLU A 131 14.35 8.44 19.08
N GLN A 132 14.40 9.54 19.78
CA GLN A 132 15.38 10.60 19.51
C GLN A 132 16.71 10.22 20.15
N LYS A 133 17.75 10.07 19.31
CA LYS A 133 19.12 9.73 19.76
C LYS A 133 19.91 10.95 20.22
N ASN A 134 19.71 12.07 19.55
CA ASN A 134 20.31 13.38 19.86
C ASN A 134 19.52 14.48 19.12
N GLU A 135 19.93 15.73 19.24
CA GLU A 135 19.26 16.87 18.60
C GLU A 135 19.17 16.79 17.07
N LYS A 136 19.95 15.93 16.43
CA LYS A 136 20.06 15.85 14.96
C LYS A 136 19.65 14.50 14.37
N VAL A 137 19.38 13.48 15.19
CA VAL A 137 19.08 12.12 14.72
C VAL A 137 17.95 11.51 15.50
N ALA A 138 16.95 11.03 14.80
CA ALA A 138 15.82 10.29 15.37
C ALA A 138 15.53 9.03 14.56
N THR A 139 14.94 8.03 15.20
CA THR A 139 14.32 6.88 14.56
C THR A 139 12.81 6.98 14.78
N ILE A 140 12.05 6.91 13.70
CA ILE A 140 10.60 6.89 13.73
C ILE A 140 10.17 5.44 13.53
N ILE A 141 9.37 4.90 14.44
CA ILE A 141 8.76 3.57 14.35
C ILE A 141 7.29 3.80 14.03
N ALA A 142 6.90 3.48 12.80
CA ALA A 142 5.53 3.65 12.33
C ALA A 142 4.82 2.30 12.25
N THR A 143 3.60 2.24 12.74
CA THR A 143 2.69 1.11 12.55
C THR A 143 1.95 1.30 11.24
N LEU A 144 2.06 0.32 10.36
CA LEU A 144 1.41 0.30 9.05
C LEU A 144 0.36 -0.80 9.01
N GLN A 145 -0.86 -0.45 8.63
CA GLN A 145 -1.95 -1.39 8.42
C GLN A 145 -1.87 -2.02 7.04
N LYS A 146 -2.06 -3.33 6.95
CA LYS A 146 -2.22 -4.05 5.69
C LYS A 146 -3.64 -3.86 5.17
N LYS A 147 -3.75 -3.40 3.93
CA LYS A 147 -5.00 -3.32 3.18
C LYS A 147 -4.92 -4.25 1.98
N GLU A 148 -5.80 -5.25 1.96
CA GLU A 148 -5.90 -6.13 0.79
C GLU A 148 -6.44 -5.36 -0.41
N THR A 149 -5.81 -5.60 -1.57
CA THR A 149 -6.32 -5.12 -2.87
C THR A 149 -7.32 -6.14 -3.45
N PRO A 150 -7.98 -5.86 -4.57
CA PRO A 150 -8.80 -6.85 -5.27
C PRO A 150 -8.04 -8.15 -5.60
N PHE A 151 -6.72 -8.07 -5.75
CA PHE A 151 -5.84 -9.22 -6.01
C PHE A 151 -5.25 -9.84 -4.74
N GLY A 152 -5.76 -9.50 -3.55
CA GLY A 152 -5.26 -9.96 -2.24
C GLY A 152 -5.25 -11.48 -2.08
N PHE A 153 -6.17 -12.20 -2.73
CA PHE A 153 -6.23 -13.67 -2.71
C PHE A 153 -4.97 -14.35 -3.29
N LEU A 154 -4.14 -13.63 -4.03
CA LEU A 154 -2.85 -14.11 -4.54
C LEU A 154 -1.72 -13.97 -3.52
N SER A 155 -1.94 -13.26 -2.42
CA SER A 155 -0.94 -13.11 -1.35
C SER A 155 -0.65 -14.45 -0.70
N LYS A 156 0.62 -14.66 -0.34
CA LYS A 156 1.00 -15.84 0.46
C LYS A 156 0.43 -15.65 1.87
N LYS A 157 -0.47 -16.53 2.29
CA LYS A 157 -1.19 -16.49 3.59
C LYS A 157 -0.30 -16.58 4.85
N ASN A 158 1.02 -16.44 4.73
CA ASN A 158 1.97 -16.66 5.83
C ASN A 158 2.07 -15.51 6.83
N ASN A 159 1.29 -14.44 6.70
CA ASN A 159 1.38 -13.28 7.57
C ASN A 159 -0.01 -12.92 8.11
N LEU A 160 -0.38 -13.56 9.24
CA LEU A 160 -1.65 -13.36 9.95
C LEU A 160 -1.76 -11.99 10.67
N GLN A 161 -0.67 -11.20 10.67
CA GLN A 161 -0.69 -9.89 11.31
C GLN A 161 -1.25 -8.83 10.37
N ASP A 162 -2.30 -8.14 10.80
CA ASP A 162 -2.93 -7.04 10.06
C ASP A 162 -2.07 -5.77 10.03
N TYR A 163 -1.02 -5.72 10.85
CA TYR A 163 -0.13 -4.59 11.02
C TYR A 163 1.33 -5.01 10.92
N ILE A 164 2.17 -4.09 10.46
CA ILE A 164 3.63 -4.20 10.54
C ILE A 164 4.21 -2.94 11.16
N GLN A 165 5.34 -3.08 11.86
CA GLN A 165 6.14 -1.93 12.28
C GLN A 165 7.28 -1.71 11.31
N LYS A 166 7.46 -0.45 10.88
CA LYS A 166 8.56 -0.04 10.03
C LYS A 166 9.35 1.08 10.67
N LYS A 167 10.69 0.95 10.64
CA LYS A 167 11.62 1.96 11.16
C LYS A 167 12.09 2.86 10.04
N PHE A 168 12.00 4.16 10.26
CA PHE A 168 12.53 5.21 9.39
C PHE A 168 13.58 6.00 10.15
N LYS A 169 14.67 6.33 9.50
CA LYS A 169 15.71 7.19 10.08
C LYS A 169 15.45 8.64 9.65
N ALA A 170 15.45 9.56 10.60
CA ALA A 170 15.31 10.99 10.35
C ALA A 170 16.56 11.73 10.82
N LYS A 171 16.97 12.76 10.06
CA LYS A 171 18.07 13.67 10.40
C LYS A 171 17.60 15.11 10.31
N TYR A 172 18.10 15.94 11.24
CA TYR A 172 17.91 17.38 11.21
C TYR A 172 19.04 18.03 10.41
N GLN A 173 18.72 18.60 9.27
CA GLN A 173 19.65 19.27 8.35
C GLN A 173 19.00 20.56 7.84
N GLU A 174 19.78 21.64 7.69
CA GLU A 174 19.30 22.91 7.11
C GLU A 174 18.02 23.47 7.78
N LYS A 175 17.93 23.28 9.10
CA LYS A 175 16.77 23.68 9.94
C LYS A 175 15.49 22.84 9.73
N GLU A 176 15.58 21.69 9.06
CA GLU A 176 14.45 20.81 8.82
C GLU A 176 14.79 19.34 9.15
N TRP A 177 13.77 18.57 9.51
CA TRP A 177 13.85 17.14 9.62
C TRP A 177 13.56 16.49 8.27
N ILE A 178 14.44 15.58 7.83
CA ILE A 178 14.30 14.82 6.60
C ILE A 178 14.49 13.33 6.86
N LEU A 179 13.82 12.46 6.09
CA LEU A 179 14.09 11.02 6.13
C LEU A 179 15.39 10.70 5.37
N THR A 180 16.16 9.78 5.94
CA THR A 180 17.38 9.26 5.28
C THR A 180 17.15 7.81 4.84
N LYS A 181 17.75 7.48 3.69
CA LYS A 181 17.72 6.11 3.14
C LYS A 181 18.49 5.13 4.01
#